data_7ef863d18a7cf8a071ba4db33ab60c67
#
_entry.id   7ef863d18a7cf8a071ba4db33ab60c67
#
_cell.length_a   1.000
_cell.length_b   1.000
_cell.length_c   1.000
_cell.angle_alpha   90.00
_cell.angle_beta   90.00
_cell.angle_gamma   90.00
#
_symmetry.space_group_name_H-M   'P 1'
#
loop_
_entity.id
_entity.type
_entity.pdbx_description
1 polymer ?
#
loop_
_entity_poly.entity_id
_entity_poly.type
_entity_poly.pdbx_seq_one_letter_code
_entity_poly.pdbx_strand_id
1 'polypeptide(L)'
;MFSIIRTGLDAANRDLAVISNNIANAGTNGFKKSEAQFEDLYHSQHNNSTEKATGMGVKTIKPRQSFSQGSLQATNGSLDLAIMGEGFFVLGQPLGRGLNTGPEERAFTRDGSFQLDRQGNLVNTDGLPLLGLGQAPINIPFLGSVNEENGNPELLTEISVDSEGLISATYGLDTIVEVGQIELADFVNEHGLKNIGNARFNETPESGVPTFGAPKERTIGKIQAGFLEKSNTDITDEIILMLRTQQAFNGCGKMLQSEIDVTKKLSAR
;
A
#
# COMPACT_ATOMS: atom_id res chain seq x y z
N MET A 1 -14.82 -9.90 35.61
CA MET A 1 -13.65 -9.07 35.33
C MET A 1 -12.62 -9.75 34.43
N PHE A 2 -12.33 -11.03 34.55
CA PHE A 2 -11.38 -11.77 33.71
C PHE A 2 -11.56 -11.56 32.21
N SER A 3 -12.79 -11.62 31.71
CA SER A 3 -13.08 -11.45 30.28
C SER A 3 -12.68 -10.07 29.75
N ILE A 4 -12.92 -9.01 30.55
CA ILE A 4 -12.62 -7.62 30.16
C ILE A 4 -11.11 -7.39 30.11
N ILE A 5 -10.37 -7.88 31.12
CA ILE A 5 -8.91 -7.76 31.16
C ILE A 5 -8.28 -8.55 30.00
N ARG A 6 -8.80 -9.73 29.69
CA ARG A 6 -8.35 -10.54 28.55
C ARG A 6 -8.56 -9.85 27.22
N THR A 7 -9.73 -9.25 26.98
CA THR A 7 -9.99 -8.51 25.75
C THR A 7 -9.07 -7.29 25.61
N GLY A 8 -8.78 -6.58 26.71
CA GLY A 8 -7.82 -5.48 26.74
C GLY A 8 -6.39 -5.94 26.41
N LEU A 9 -5.97 -7.11 26.91
CA LEU A 9 -4.67 -7.69 26.63
C LEU A 9 -4.54 -8.15 25.17
N ASP A 10 -5.59 -8.76 24.63
CA ASP A 10 -5.65 -9.15 23.21
C ASP A 10 -5.62 -7.92 22.31
N ALA A 11 -6.32 -6.83 22.67
CA ALA A 11 -6.29 -5.58 21.94
C ALA A 11 -4.89 -4.95 21.93
N ALA A 12 -4.24 -4.85 23.09
CA ALA A 12 -2.88 -4.31 23.18
C ALA A 12 -1.87 -5.18 22.38
N ASN A 13 -2.03 -6.49 22.38
CA ASN A 13 -1.15 -7.38 21.62
C ASN A 13 -1.31 -7.17 20.10
N ARG A 14 -2.55 -7.00 19.61
CA ARG A 14 -2.80 -6.72 18.19
C ARG A 14 -2.28 -5.34 17.79
N ASP A 15 -2.45 -4.34 18.65
CA ASP A 15 -1.90 -3.01 18.42
C ASP A 15 -0.38 -3.05 18.31
N LEU A 16 0.31 -3.73 19.22
CA LEU A 16 1.75 -3.97 19.15
C LEU A 16 2.17 -4.65 17.84
N ALA A 17 1.40 -5.61 17.36
CA ALA A 17 1.70 -6.29 16.10
C ALA A 17 1.59 -5.33 14.90
N VAL A 18 0.57 -4.47 14.88
CA VAL A 18 0.38 -3.46 13.82
C VAL A 18 1.50 -2.44 13.85
N ILE A 19 1.83 -1.87 15.03
CA ILE A 19 2.91 -0.90 15.21
C ILE A 19 4.26 -1.52 14.79
N SER A 20 4.53 -2.76 15.20
CA SER A 20 5.77 -3.46 14.81
C SER A 20 5.88 -3.66 13.30
N ASN A 21 4.77 -3.95 12.63
CA ASN A 21 4.72 -4.06 11.18
C ASN A 21 4.98 -2.71 10.51
N ASN A 22 4.40 -1.62 11.02
CA ASN A 22 4.65 -0.27 10.51
C ASN A 22 6.13 0.11 10.64
N ILE A 23 6.74 -0.13 11.80
CA ILE A 23 8.17 0.15 12.03
C ILE A 23 9.05 -0.68 11.09
N ALA A 24 8.76 -1.98 10.94
CA ALA A 24 9.53 -2.86 10.07
C ALA A 24 9.49 -2.39 8.61
N ASN A 25 8.39 -1.77 8.17
CA ASN A 25 8.18 -1.29 6.80
C ASN A 25 8.36 0.23 6.64
N ALA A 26 8.91 0.92 7.62
CA ALA A 26 9.16 2.37 7.53
C ALA A 26 10.16 2.72 6.40
N GLY A 27 11.05 1.82 6.04
CA GLY A 27 12.00 1.96 4.92
C GLY A 27 11.48 1.46 3.57
N THR A 28 10.31 0.84 3.51
CA THR A 28 9.76 0.24 2.29
C THR A 28 9.09 1.32 1.43
N ASN A 29 9.43 1.39 0.14
CA ASN A 29 8.83 2.34 -0.78
C ASN A 29 7.34 2.02 -1.00
N GLY A 30 6.51 3.06 -1.08
CA GLY A 30 5.07 2.91 -1.32
C GLY A 30 4.28 2.23 -0.19
N PHE A 31 4.93 1.91 0.94
CA PHE A 31 4.22 1.31 2.07
C PHE A 31 3.25 2.29 2.72
N LYS A 32 2.06 1.81 3.04
CA LYS A 32 1.01 2.55 3.75
C LYS A 32 0.80 1.95 5.13
N LYS A 33 0.99 2.79 6.17
CA LYS A 33 0.84 2.35 7.56
C LYS A 33 -0.57 1.86 7.85
N SER A 34 -0.67 0.89 8.74
CA SER A 34 -1.93 0.37 9.25
C SER A 34 -2.19 0.91 10.66
N GLU A 35 -3.45 1.12 10.99
CA GLU A 35 -3.90 1.54 12.32
C GLU A 35 -4.83 0.48 12.89
N ALA A 36 -4.60 0.07 14.13
CA ALA A 36 -5.49 -0.86 14.81
C ALA A 36 -6.83 -0.19 15.10
N GLN A 37 -7.93 -0.89 14.81
CA GLN A 37 -9.30 -0.40 15.05
C GLN A 37 -9.94 -1.23 16.16
N PHE A 38 -10.66 -0.56 17.05
CA PHE A 38 -11.28 -1.16 18.22
C PHE A 38 -12.77 -0.76 18.29
N GLU A 39 -13.58 -1.74 18.67
CA GLU A 39 -14.99 -1.56 18.99
C GLU A 39 -15.23 -1.88 20.46
N ASP A 40 -16.03 -1.09 21.14
CA ASP A 40 -16.50 -1.40 22.47
C ASP A 40 -17.64 -2.42 22.44
N LEU A 41 -17.63 -3.33 23.39
CA LEU A 41 -18.68 -4.34 23.54
C LEU A 41 -19.61 -3.93 24.68
N TYR A 42 -20.87 -3.66 24.33
CA TYR A 42 -21.94 -3.40 25.28
C TYR A 42 -22.92 -4.57 25.39
N HIS A 43 -23.30 -4.93 26.61
CA HIS A 43 -24.42 -5.82 26.82
C HIS A 43 -25.68 -4.99 27.07
N SER A 44 -26.57 -4.94 26.08
CA SER A 44 -27.91 -4.41 26.23
C SER A 44 -28.82 -5.46 26.82
N GLN A 45 -29.08 -5.39 28.13
CA GLN A 45 -30.12 -6.22 28.73
C GLN A 45 -31.48 -5.74 28.28
N HIS A 46 -32.28 -6.61 27.74
CA HIS A 46 -33.55 -6.40 27.03
C HIS A 46 -34.67 -5.87 27.95
N ASN A 47 -34.42 -4.85 28.73
CA ASN A 47 -35.47 -4.15 29.51
C ASN A 47 -35.15 -2.65 29.57
N ASN A 48 -35.92 -1.87 28.96
CA ASN A 48 -36.12 -0.44 28.79
C ASN A 48 -35.52 0.56 29.83
N SER A 49 -34.45 0.21 30.54
CA SER A 49 -33.72 1.11 31.43
C SER A 49 -32.26 1.25 30.99
N THR A 50 -31.96 2.41 30.43
CA THR A 50 -30.63 2.88 30.00
C THR A 50 -29.58 2.90 31.13
N GLU A 51 -29.97 2.63 32.36
CA GLU A 51 -29.15 2.77 33.58
C GLU A 51 -28.24 1.57 33.87
N LYS A 52 -28.31 0.47 33.12
CA LYS A 52 -27.53 -0.77 33.40
C LYS A 52 -26.78 -1.32 32.18
N ALA A 53 -26.30 -0.48 31.29
CA ALA A 53 -25.40 -0.89 30.24
C ALA A 53 -24.01 -1.19 30.88
N THR A 54 -23.63 -2.46 30.96
CA THR A 54 -22.32 -2.86 31.48
C THR A 54 -21.39 -3.09 30.31
N GLY A 55 -20.23 -2.41 30.27
CA GLY A 55 -19.19 -2.64 29.29
C GLY A 55 -18.61 -4.05 29.42
N MET A 56 -18.49 -4.77 28.31
CA MET A 56 -17.96 -6.14 28.26
C MET A 56 -16.52 -6.21 27.73
N GLY A 57 -15.89 -5.07 27.55
CA GLY A 57 -14.51 -4.99 27.04
C GLY A 57 -14.45 -4.48 25.61
N VAL A 58 -13.39 -4.82 24.91
CA VAL A 58 -13.06 -4.34 23.58
C VAL A 58 -12.93 -5.50 22.60
N LYS A 59 -13.41 -5.28 21.37
CA LYS A 59 -13.22 -6.17 20.23
C LYS A 59 -12.30 -5.50 19.23
N THR A 60 -11.31 -6.23 18.74
CA THR A 60 -10.45 -5.76 17.65
C THR A 60 -11.13 -6.02 16.31
N ILE A 61 -11.12 -5.01 15.44
CA ILE A 61 -11.57 -5.10 14.07
C ILE A 61 -10.36 -5.25 13.14
N LYS A 62 -10.61 -5.39 11.86
CA LYS A 62 -9.57 -5.39 10.82
C LYS A 62 -8.80 -4.06 10.88
N PRO A 63 -7.46 -4.06 10.88
CA PRO A 63 -6.67 -2.84 10.81
C PRO A 63 -7.03 -2.03 9.57
N ARG A 64 -7.11 -0.73 9.73
CA ARG A 64 -7.37 0.22 8.64
C ARG A 64 -6.05 0.77 8.12
N GLN A 65 -5.89 0.82 6.80
CA GLN A 65 -4.72 1.44 6.19
C GLN A 65 -4.93 2.95 6.01
N SER A 66 -3.87 3.71 6.22
CA SER A 66 -3.83 5.14 5.95
C SER A 66 -3.14 5.36 4.60
N PHE A 67 -3.88 5.90 3.63
CA PHE A 67 -3.37 6.18 2.28
C PHE A 67 -2.80 7.59 2.13
N SER A 68 -2.58 8.31 3.24
CA SER A 68 -1.89 9.60 3.19
C SER A 68 -0.56 9.48 2.44
N GLN A 69 -0.20 10.52 1.69
CA GLN A 69 1.03 10.54 0.91
C GLN A 69 2.25 10.53 1.82
N GLY A 70 3.23 9.68 1.49
CA GLY A 70 4.55 9.64 2.14
C GLY A 70 5.47 10.74 1.62
N SER A 71 6.65 10.86 2.22
CA SER A 71 7.66 11.79 1.73
C SER A 71 8.23 11.33 0.38
N LEU A 72 8.50 12.27 -0.52
CA LEU A 72 9.13 11.98 -1.80
C LEU A 72 10.66 12.08 -1.65
N GLN A 73 11.36 11.04 -2.06
CA GLN A 73 12.82 11.00 -2.07
C GLN A 73 13.34 10.99 -3.50
N ALA A 74 14.20 11.95 -3.83
CA ALA A 74 14.90 11.97 -5.11
C ALA A 74 15.91 10.81 -5.20
N THR A 75 15.87 10.06 -6.30
CA THR A 75 16.75 8.93 -6.58
C THR A 75 17.60 9.14 -7.83
N ASN A 76 17.21 10.09 -8.69
CA ASN A 76 17.78 10.36 -10.00
C ASN A 76 17.69 9.17 -11.00
N GLY A 77 16.90 8.14 -10.67
CA GLY A 77 16.59 7.04 -11.59
C GLY A 77 15.49 7.45 -12.56
N SER A 78 15.68 7.33 -13.85
CA SER A 78 14.67 7.74 -14.86
C SER A 78 13.38 6.92 -14.79
N LEU A 79 13.45 5.69 -14.26
CA LEU A 79 12.34 4.77 -14.10
C LEU A 79 11.79 4.72 -12.66
N ASP A 80 12.35 5.52 -11.77
CA ASP A 80 11.82 5.73 -10.43
C ASP A 80 10.72 6.79 -10.50
N LEU A 81 9.50 6.37 -10.24
CA LEU A 81 8.31 7.20 -10.44
C LEU A 81 7.56 7.39 -9.13
N ALA A 82 7.16 8.60 -8.82
CA ALA A 82 6.28 8.87 -7.70
C ALA A 82 4.99 9.55 -8.16
N ILE A 83 3.88 9.19 -7.53
CA ILE A 83 2.60 9.86 -7.74
C ILE A 83 2.49 11.01 -6.74
N MET A 84 2.24 12.22 -7.21
CA MET A 84 1.90 13.37 -6.37
C MET A 84 0.39 13.59 -6.40
N GLY A 85 -0.28 13.23 -5.30
CA GLY A 85 -1.73 13.27 -5.19
C GLY A 85 -2.33 11.87 -5.10
N GLU A 86 -3.61 11.75 -5.46
CA GLU A 86 -4.36 10.50 -5.39
C GLU A 86 -4.12 9.62 -6.62
N GLY A 87 -4.30 8.28 -6.47
CA GLY A 87 -4.14 7.30 -7.52
C GLY A 87 -3.09 6.23 -7.22
N PHE A 88 -3.08 5.17 -8.00
CA PHE A 88 -2.18 4.01 -7.88
C PHE A 88 -1.67 3.62 -9.25
N PHE A 89 -0.45 3.12 -9.32
CA PHE A 89 0.06 2.42 -10.50
C PHE A 89 -0.69 1.12 -10.69
N VAL A 90 -1.01 0.79 -11.92
CA VAL A 90 -1.73 -0.43 -12.29
C VAL A 90 -0.73 -1.48 -12.77
N LEU A 91 -0.67 -2.61 -12.08
CA LEU A 91 0.19 -3.73 -12.44
C LEU A 91 -0.64 -4.85 -13.06
N GLY A 92 -0.13 -5.41 -14.14
CA GLY A 92 -0.70 -6.58 -14.80
C GLY A 92 -0.20 -7.90 -14.21
N GLN A 93 -0.62 -9.02 -14.84
CA GLN A 93 -0.06 -10.33 -14.53
C GLN A 93 1.35 -10.53 -15.10
N PRO A 94 2.15 -11.47 -14.53
CA PRO A 94 3.44 -11.83 -15.08
C PRO A 94 3.30 -12.27 -16.54
N LEU A 95 4.13 -11.71 -17.41
CA LEU A 95 4.21 -12.07 -18.82
C LEU A 95 4.54 -13.57 -18.97
N GLY A 96 3.59 -14.34 -19.55
CA GLY A 96 3.73 -15.78 -19.74
C GLY A 96 2.53 -16.65 -19.32
N ARG A 97 1.59 -16.10 -18.59
CA ARG A 97 0.29 -16.71 -18.29
C ARG A 97 -0.78 -15.98 -19.08
N GLY A 98 -1.07 -16.37 -20.27
CA GLY A 98 -2.12 -15.88 -21.20
C GLY A 98 -2.82 -14.57 -20.76
N LEU A 99 -2.93 -13.63 -21.66
CA LEU A 99 -3.60 -12.32 -21.48
C LEU A 99 -5.09 -12.46 -21.08
N ASN A 100 -5.34 -12.85 -19.83
CA ASN A 100 -6.67 -12.70 -19.25
C ASN A 100 -6.59 -11.49 -18.30
N THR A 101 -6.92 -10.32 -18.80
CA THR A 101 -7.07 -9.08 -18.04
C THR A 101 -8.39 -9.06 -17.27
N GLY A 102 -8.67 -10.11 -16.50
CA GLY A 102 -9.81 -10.12 -15.57
C GLY A 102 -9.57 -9.19 -14.38
N PRO A 103 -10.63 -8.65 -13.76
CA PRO A 103 -10.51 -7.75 -12.60
C PRO A 103 -9.78 -8.40 -11.40
N GLU A 104 -9.78 -9.73 -11.29
CA GLU A 104 -9.09 -10.45 -10.21
C GLU A 104 -7.56 -10.55 -10.39
N GLU A 105 -7.03 -10.13 -11.51
CA GLU A 105 -5.63 -10.34 -11.91
C GLU A 105 -4.79 -9.05 -11.89
N ARG A 106 -5.39 -7.92 -11.50
CA ARG A 106 -4.70 -6.63 -11.39
C ARG A 106 -4.27 -6.39 -9.97
N ALA A 107 -3.09 -5.79 -9.84
CA ALA A 107 -2.62 -5.27 -8.56
C ALA A 107 -2.39 -3.78 -8.67
N PHE A 108 -2.61 -3.07 -7.59
CA PHE A 108 -2.42 -1.63 -7.49
C PHE A 108 -1.29 -1.35 -6.52
N THR A 109 -0.41 -0.40 -6.85
CA THR A 109 0.71 -0.07 -5.98
C THR A 109 1.02 1.42 -5.97
N ARG A 110 1.62 1.88 -4.87
CA ARG A 110 2.27 3.19 -4.78
C ARG A 110 3.80 3.10 -4.90
N ASP A 111 4.33 1.88 -4.96
CA ASP A 111 5.75 1.69 -5.22
C ASP A 111 6.05 1.93 -6.70
N GLY A 112 6.86 2.92 -6.98
CA GLY A 112 7.27 3.33 -8.32
C GLY A 112 8.67 2.89 -8.70
N SER A 113 9.27 1.91 -8.03
CA SER A 113 10.56 1.33 -8.39
C SER A 113 10.42 0.37 -9.57
N PHE A 114 10.47 0.89 -10.78
CA PHE A 114 10.33 0.11 -12.00
C PHE A 114 11.67 -0.18 -12.65
N GLN A 115 11.73 -1.29 -13.37
CA GLN A 115 12.91 -1.75 -14.11
C GLN A 115 12.50 -2.27 -15.49
N LEU A 116 13.43 -2.29 -16.43
CA LEU A 116 13.22 -2.95 -17.71
C LEU A 116 13.57 -4.43 -17.63
N ASP A 117 12.68 -5.27 -18.08
CA ASP A 117 12.93 -6.70 -18.29
C ASP A 117 13.73 -6.92 -19.60
N ARG A 118 14.24 -8.14 -19.80
CA ARG A 118 14.98 -8.54 -21.01
C ARG A 118 14.19 -8.37 -22.31
N GLN A 119 12.86 -8.37 -22.22
CA GLN A 119 11.97 -8.13 -23.36
C GLN A 119 11.64 -6.64 -23.58
N GLY A 120 12.18 -5.74 -22.72
CA GLY A 120 11.87 -4.32 -22.77
C GLY A 120 10.56 -3.92 -22.08
N ASN A 121 9.94 -4.82 -21.31
CA ASN A 121 8.75 -4.45 -20.56
C ASN A 121 9.14 -3.72 -19.27
N LEU A 122 8.35 -2.70 -18.92
CA LEU A 122 8.49 -2.00 -17.66
C LEU A 122 7.83 -2.83 -16.55
N VAL A 123 8.64 -3.37 -15.63
CA VAL A 123 8.19 -4.27 -14.56
C VAL A 123 8.58 -3.73 -13.19
N ASN A 124 7.82 -4.11 -12.17
CA ASN A 124 8.21 -3.86 -10.77
C ASN A 124 9.25 -4.89 -10.29
N THR A 125 9.69 -4.79 -9.04
CA THR A 125 10.64 -5.71 -8.40
C THR A 125 10.18 -7.17 -8.37
N ASP A 126 8.87 -7.43 -8.44
CA ASP A 126 8.27 -8.76 -8.48
C ASP A 126 8.11 -9.32 -9.91
N GLY A 127 8.50 -8.56 -10.94
CA GLY A 127 8.36 -8.95 -12.35
C GLY A 127 6.93 -8.76 -12.92
N LEU A 128 6.08 -7.97 -12.25
CA LEU A 128 4.76 -7.62 -12.75
C LEU A 128 4.86 -6.41 -13.69
N PRO A 129 4.28 -6.47 -14.90
CA PRO A 129 4.35 -5.37 -15.85
C PRO A 129 3.47 -4.19 -15.42
N LEU A 130 4.00 -2.98 -15.60
CA LEU A 130 3.23 -1.75 -15.49
C LEU A 130 2.32 -1.60 -16.70
N LEU A 131 1.05 -1.27 -16.44
CA LEU A 131 0.07 -1.06 -17.49
C LEU A 131 -0.01 0.42 -17.90
N GLY A 132 -0.09 0.65 -19.18
CA GLY A 132 -0.38 1.95 -19.78
C GLY A 132 -1.84 2.10 -20.19
N LEU A 133 -2.16 3.24 -20.79
CA LEU A 133 -3.50 3.54 -21.28
C LEU A 133 -4.05 2.41 -22.15
N GLY A 134 -5.25 1.97 -21.83
CA GLY A 134 -5.89 0.80 -22.45
C GLY A 134 -5.46 -0.52 -21.84
N GLN A 135 -4.78 -0.50 -20.68
CA GLN A 135 -4.43 -1.68 -19.87
C GLN A 135 -3.49 -2.66 -20.59
N ALA A 136 -2.68 -2.15 -21.50
CA ALA A 136 -1.63 -2.90 -22.17
C ALA A 136 -0.30 -2.75 -21.41
N PRO A 137 0.54 -3.81 -21.34
CA PRO A 137 1.88 -3.70 -20.78
C PRO A 137 2.71 -2.69 -21.58
N ILE A 138 3.43 -1.82 -20.89
CA ILE A 138 4.33 -0.87 -21.52
C ILE A 138 5.61 -1.59 -21.91
N ASN A 139 5.90 -1.61 -23.23
CA ASN A 139 7.09 -2.24 -23.78
C ASN A 139 7.98 -1.20 -24.46
N ILE A 140 9.24 -1.11 -24.03
CA ILE A 140 10.26 -0.21 -24.56
C ILE A 140 11.30 -1.10 -25.24
N PRO A 141 11.29 -1.23 -26.59
CA PRO A 141 12.25 -2.07 -27.27
C PRO A 141 13.67 -1.53 -27.12
N PHE A 142 14.64 -2.41 -26.86
CA PHE A 142 16.06 -2.02 -26.75
C PHE A 142 16.66 -1.58 -28.08
N LEU A 143 16.07 -2.01 -29.18
CA LEU A 143 16.45 -1.65 -30.54
C LEU A 143 15.34 -0.78 -31.13
N GLY A 144 15.64 0.45 -31.48
CA GLY A 144 14.74 1.33 -32.18
C GLY A 144 14.45 0.85 -33.60
N SER A 145 13.49 1.49 -34.25
CA SER A 145 13.26 1.29 -35.68
C SER A 145 14.52 1.67 -36.48
N VAL A 146 14.74 0.91 -37.55
CA VAL A 146 15.86 1.16 -38.45
C VAL A 146 15.78 2.57 -39.01
N ASN A 147 16.78 3.42 -38.78
CA ASN A 147 16.88 4.73 -39.42
C ASN A 147 16.99 4.53 -40.94
N GLU A 148 16.13 5.22 -41.69
CA GLU A 148 16.10 5.16 -43.15
C GLU A 148 17.42 5.62 -43.81
N GLU A 149 18.23 6.43 -43.09
CA GLU A 149 19.49 6.93 -43.61
C GLU A 149 20.68 5.98 -43.49
N ASN A 150 20.77 5.15 -42.43
CA ASN A 150 21.93 4.33 -42.14
C ASN A 150 21.68 2.81 -42.10
N GLY A 151 20.44 2.37 -42.15
CA GLY A 151 20.07 0.95 -42.20
C GLY A 151 20.41 0.12 -40.95
N ASN A 152 20.92 0.73 -39.90
CA ASN A 152 21.27 0.08 -38.66
C ASN A 152 20.24 0.40 -37.55
N PRO A 153 19.82 -0.56 -36.73
CA PRO A 153 18.96 -0.30 -35.58
C PRO A 153 19.74 0.50 -34.54
N GLU A 154 19.14 1.59 -34.08
CA GLU A 154 19.71 2.42 -32.99
C GLU A 154 19.41 1.79 -31.63
N LEU A 155 20.41 1.83 -30.76
CA LEU A 155 20.28 1.35 -29.39
C LEU A 155 19.57 2.41 -28.53
N LEU A 156 18.79 1.93 -27.57
CA LEU A 156 18.17 2.76 -26.54
C LEU A 156 19.26 3.49 -25.72
N THR A 157 19.22 4.81 -25.71
CA THR A 157 20.19 5.66 -25.01
C THR A 157 19.62 6.19 -23.70
N GLU A 158 18.39 6.70 -23.72
CA GLU A 158 17.76 7.32 -22.56
C GLU A 158 16.27 7.08 -22.55
N ILE A 159 15.69 7.03 -21.35
CA ILE A 159 14.24 6.97 -21.13
C ILE A 159 13.88 8.17 -20.26
N SER A 160 12.89 8.93 -20.70
CA SER A 160 12.32 10.03 -19.94
C SER A 160 10.82 9.84 -19.75
N VAL A 161 10.34 10.23 -18.58
CA VAL A 161 8.91 10.17 -18.24
C VAL A 161 8.47 11.58 -17.86
N ASP A 162 7.45 12.09 -18.54
CA ASP A 162 6.88 13.39 -18.24
C ASP A 162 5.85 13.35 -17.09
N SER A 163 5.49 14.49 -16.58
CA SER A 163 4.51 14.66 -15.50
C SER A 163 3.09 14.19 -15.85
N GLU A 164 2.80 14.00 -17.13
CA GLU A 164 1.56 13.41 -17.67
C GLU A 164 1.68 11.90 -17.87
N GLY A 165 2.79 11.30 -17.42
CA GLY A 165 3.02 9.86 -17.55
C GLY A 165 3.36 9.41 -18.96
N LEU A 166 3.67 10.35 -19.88
CA LEU A 166 4.13 10.01 -21.21
C LEU A 166 5.57 9.52 -21.14
N ILE A 167 5.81 8.33 -21.66
CA ILE A 167 7.13 7.69 -21.71
C ILE A 167 7.72 7.94 -23.08
N SER A 168 8.86 8.61 -23.11
CA SER A 168 9.64 8.86 -24.31
C SER A 168 10.97 8.12 -24.23
N ALA A 169 11.29 7.36 -25.26
CA ALA A 169 12.56 6.66 -25.42
C ALA A 169 13.41 7.33 -26.46
N THR A 170 14.64 7.65 -26.13
CA THR A 170 15.62 8.25 -27.06
C THR A 170 16.53 7.15 -27.59
N TYR A 171 16.57 7.01 -28.90
CA TYR A 171 17.42 6.06 -29.60
C TYR A 171 18.52 6.80 -30.32
N GLY A 172 19.75 6.31 -30.20
CA GLY A 172 20.92 6.95 -30.82
C GLY A 172 21.17 8.36 -30.28
N LEU A 173 21.33 9.34 -31.19
CA LEU A 173 21.70 10.71 -30.83
C LEU A 173 20.51 11.66 -30.72
N ASP A 174 19.45 11.49 -31.55
CA ASP A 174 18.36 12.47 -31.67
C ASP A 174 16.97 11.87 -31.92
N THR A 175 16.82 10.55 -31.99
CA THR A 175 15.54 9.93 -32.32
C THR A 175 14.70 9.73 -31.05
N ILE A 176 13.72 10.61 -30.81
CA ILE A 176 12.78 10.48 -29.69
C ILE A 176 11.52 9.77 -30.19
N VAL A 177 11.16 8.66 -29.55
CA VAL A 177 9.95 7.91 -29.83
C VAL A 177 9.06 7.89 -28.60
N GLU A 178 7.81 8.29 -28.76
CA GLU A 178 6.79 8.12 -27.72
C GLU A 178 6.37 6.66 -27.68
N VAL A 179 6.61 5.99 -26.54
CA VAL A 179 6.36 4.55 -26.37
C VAL A 179 4.94 4.31 -25.86
N GLY A 180 4.47 5.15 -24.95
CA GLY A 180 3.14 5.01 -24.36
C GLY A 180 2.95 5.93 -23.17
N GLN A 181 1.76 5.90 -22.59
CA GLN A 181 1.41 6.70 -21.43
C GLN A 181 0.99 5.78 -20.29
N ILE A 182 1.46 6.08 -19.09
CA ILE A 182 1.14 5.33 -17.86
C ILE A 182 -0.33 5.58 -17.50
N GLU A 183 -1.04 4.50 -17.15
CA GLU A 183 -2.39 4.57 -16.63
C GLU A 183 -2.34 4.52 -15.09
N LEU A 184 -3.08 5.40 -14.45
CA LEU A 184 -3.30 5.40 -13.01
C LEU A 184 -4.73 4.98 -12.70
N ALA A 185 -4.92 4.35 -11.55
CA ALA A 185 -6.23 3.99 -11.03
C ALA A 185 -6.54 4.81 -9.78
N ASP A 186 -7.76 5.32 -9.69
CA ASP A 186 -8.31 5.99 -8.53
C ASP A 186 -9.51 5.21 -7.97
N PHE A 187 -9.67 5.20 -6.65
CA PHE A 187 -10.73 4.48 -5.95
C PHE A 187 -11.58 5.42 -5.12
N VAL A 188 -12.89 5.22 -5.18
CA VAL A 188 -13.84 5.98 -4.36
C VAL A 188 -13.61 5.72 -2.86
N ASN A 189 -13.20 4.50 -2.49
CA ASN A 189 -12.88 4.12 -1.12
C ASN A 189 -11.57 3.33 -1.05
N GLU A 190 -10.46 4.05 -0.90
CA GLU A 190 -9.13 3.44 -0.78
C GLU A 190 -9.02 2.48 0.42
N HIS A 191 -9.73 2.77 1.53
CA HIS A 191 -9.71 1.94 2.72
C HIS A 191 -10.32 0.55 2.52
N GLY A 192 -11.12 0.38 1.48
CA GLY A 192 -11.69 -0.91 1.08
C GLY A 192 -10.68 -1.81 0.37
N LEU A 193 -9.54 -1.31 -0.06
CA LEU A 193 -8.52 -2.10 -0.74
C LEU A 193 -7.96 -3.19 0.16
N LYS A 194 -7.68 -4.36 -0.43
CA LYS A 194 -7.07 -5.49 0.25
C LYS A 194 -5.57 -5.51 0.00
N ASN A 195 -4.79 -5.40 1.06
CA ASN A 195 -3.33 -5.57 0.97
C ASN A 195 -2.99 -7.05 0.70
N ILE A 196 -2.18 -7.31 -0.31
CA ILE A 196 -1.69 -8.63 -0.73
C ILE A 196 -0.19 -8.83 -0.50
N GLY A 197 0.47 -7.86 0.15
CA GLY A 197 1.92 -7.85 0.40
C GLY A 197 2.69 -7.06 -0.66
N ASN A 198 3.97 -6.77 -0.38
CA ASN A 198 4.90 -6.04 -1.24
C ASN A 198 4.34 -4.67 -1.70
N ALA A 199 3.72 -3.91 -0.79
CA ALA A 199 3.05 -2.63 -1.07
C ALA A 199 2.02 -2.71 -2.22
N ARG A 200 1.38 -3.87 -2.42
CA ARG A 200 0.37 -4.11 -3.46
C ARG A 200 -1.01 -4.29 -2.85
N PHE A 201 -1.99 -3.84 -3.59
CA PHE A 201 -3.39 -3.85 -3.20
C PHE A 201 -4.24 -4.49 -4.30
N ASN A 202 -5.28 -5.20 -3.91
CA ASN A 202 -6.33 -5.68 -4.82
C ASN A 202 -7.63 -4.95 -4.54
N GLU A 203 -8.43 -4.78 -5.58
CA GLU A 203 -9.78 -4.26 -5.46
C GLU A 203 -10.68 -5.22 -4.67
N THR A 204 -11.66 -4.67 -4.01
CA THR A 204 -12.70 -5.40 -3.29
C THR A 204 -14.06 -4.76 -3.58
N PRO A 205 -15.17 -5.46 -3.31
CA PRO A 205 -16.50 -4.84 -3.40
C PRO A 205 -16.65 -3.58 -2.52
N GLU A 206 -15.84 -3.45 -1.45
CA GLU A 206 -15.86 -2.31 -0.53
C GLU A 206 -15.09 -1.10 -1.07
N SER A 207 -14.04 -1.32 -1.90
CA SER A 207 -13.29 -0.24 -2.55
C SER A 207 -14.06 0.40 -3.70
N GLY A 208 -14.99 -0.33 -4.27
CA GLY A 208 -15.65 0.03 -5.52
C GLY A 208 -14.80 -0.30 -6.75
N VAL A 209 -15.33 -0.01 -7.93
CA VAL A 209 -14.66 -0.22 -9.21
C VAL A 209 -13.61 0.87 -9.42
N PRO A 210 -12.36 0.54 -9.80
CA PRO A 210 -11.33 1.53 -10.08
C PRO A 210 -11.73 2.43 -11.27
N THR A 211 -11.45 3.71 -11.13
CA THR A 211 -11.54 4.69 -12.22
C THR A 211 -10.15 4.84 -12.82
N PHE A 212 -9.99 4.42 -14.07
CA PHE A 212 -8.73 4.54 -14.78
C PHE A 212 -8.65 5.88 -15.52
N GLY A 213 -7.46 6.46 -15.57
CA GLY A 213 -7.24 7.70 -16.30
C GLY A 213 -5.76 8.03 -16.45
N ALA A 214 -5.50 9.03 -17.29
CA ALA A 214 -4.17 9.59 -17.43
C ALA A 214 -3.81 10.45 -16.19
N PRO A 215 -2.51 10.56 -15.83
CA PRO A 215 -2.06 11.49 -14.81
C PRO A 215 -2.51 12.92 -15.09
N LYS A 216 -2.82 13.70 -14.04
CA LYS A 216 -3.41 15.05 -14.08
C LYS A 216 -4.87 15.10 -14.58
N GLU A 217 -5.49 13.98 -14.88
CA GLU A 217 -6.88 13.97 -15.29
C GLU A 217 -7.81 13.89 -14.06
N ARG A 218 -8.79 14.79 -13.98
CA ARG A 218 -9.78 14.87 -12.88
C ARG A 218 -9.15 14.92 -11.47
N THR A 219 -9.33 13.86 -10.67
CA THR A 219 -8.82 13.70 -9.28
C THR A 219 -7.44 13.04 -9.24
N ILE A 220 -7.00 12.47 -10.37
CA ILE A 220 -5.77 11.68 -10.43
C ILE A 220 -4.55 12.60 -10.32
N GLY A 221 -3.61 12.20 -9.46
CA GLY A 221 -2.36 12.91 -9.24
C GLY A 221 -1.47 12.97 -10.49
N LYS A 222 -0.38 13.72 -10.39
CA LYS A 222 0.65 13.79 -11.44
C LYS A 222 1.79 12.83 -11.13
N ILE A 223 2.50 12.38 -12.17
CA ILE A 223 3.72 11.58 -12.01
C ILE A 223 4.92 12.52 -11.91
N GLN A 224 5.85 12.15 -11.06
CA GLN A 224 7.15 12.78 -10.94
C GLN A 224 8.25 11.72 -11.13
N ALA A 225 9.00 11.83 -12.21
CA ALA A 225 10.14 10.95 -12.49
C ALA A 225 11.36 11.35 -11.64
N GLY A 226 12.22 10.39 -11.34
CA GLY A 226 13.40 10.57 -10.51
C GLY A 226 13.11 10.63 -9.01
N PHE A 227 11.91 10.25 -8.59
CA PHE A 227 11.49 10.22 -7.19
C PHE A 227 10.80 8.90 -6.86
N LEU A 228 10.94 8.50 -5.59
CA LEU A 228 10.18 7.40 -5.00
C LEU A 228 9.39 7.90 -3.80
N GLU A 229 8.18 7.40 -3.64
CA GLU A 229 7.39 7.64 -2.46
C GLU A 229 7.86 6.72 -1.33
N LYS A 230 8.30 7.31 -0.21
CA LYS A 230 8.64 6.57 1.01
C LYS A 230 7.39 6.19 1.79
N SER A 231 7.56 5.26 2.72
CA SER A 231 6.51 4.93 3.69
C SER A 231 5.98 6.21 4.37
N ASN A 232 4.67 6.26 4.60
CA ASN A 232 4.04 7.32 5.41
C ASN A 232 4.14 7.05 6.92
N THR A 233 5.00 6.11 7.33
CA THR A 233 5.26 5.75 8.73
C THR A 233 6.33 6.65 9.32
N ASP A 234 6.01 7.39 10.38
CA ASP A 234 7.01 8.08 11.21
C ASP A 234 7.49 7.12 12.31
N ILE A 235 8.76 6.76 12.25
CA ILE A 235 9.38 5.82 13.20
C ILE A 235 9.29 6.35 14.63
N THR A 236 9.44 7.66 14.84
CA THR A 236 9.43 8.28 16.17
C THR A 236 8.05 8.15 16.81
N ASP A 237 7.01 8.47 16.04
CA ASP A 237 5.63 8.36 16.51
C ASP A 237 5.24 6.91 16.80
N GLU A 238 5.63 5.98 15.93
CA GLU A 238 5.35 4.55 16.11
C GLU A 238 6.09 3.98 17.36
N ILE A 239 7.32 4.40 17.64
CA ILE A 239 8.03 3.99 18.86
C ILE A 239 7.32 4.51 20.12
N ILE A 240 6.84 5.76 20.09
CA ILE A 240 6.08 6.33 21.23
C ILE A 240 4.78 5.54 21.44
N LEU A 241 4.06 5.21 20.36
CA LEU A 241 2.87 4.38 20.41
C LEU A 241 3.20 3.00 20.97
N MET A 242 4.28 2.37 20.49
CA MET A 242 4.76 1.08 21.00
C MET A 242 4.99 1.09 22.50
N LEU A 243 5.69 2.10 23.01
CA LEU A 243 5.95 2.23 24.45
C LEU A 243 4.65 2.39 25.27
N ARG A 244 3.70 3.18 24.77
CA ARG A 244 2.39 3.36 25.42
C ARG A 244 1.60 2.06 25.45
N THR A 245 1.55 1.34 24.32
CA THR A 245 0.83 0.08 24.22
C THR A 245 1.49 -1.02 25.07
N GLN A 246 2.84 -1.05 25.14
CA GLN A 246 3.56 -1.94 26.07
C GLN A 246 3.24 -1.65 27.53
N GLN A 247 3.12 -0.37 27.92
CA GLN A 247 2.72 -0.01 29.28
C GLN A 247 1.29 -0.46 29.57
N ALA A 248 0.37 -0.28 28.63
CA ALA A 248 -1.01 -0.75 28.76
C ALA A 248 -1.07 -2.29 28.89
N PHE A 249 -0.32 -3.01 28.05
CA PHE A 249 -0.19 -4.47 28.09
C PHE A 249 0.31 -4.94 29.48
N ASN A 250 1.39 -4.34 29.98
CA ASN A 250 1.95 -4.65 31.29
C ASN A 250 0.97 -4.32 32.42
N GLY A 251 0.19 -3.22 32.28
CA GLY A 251 -0.86 -2.87 33.22
C GLY A 251 -1.97 -3.91 33.29
N CYS A 252 -2.48 -4.35 32.14
CA CYS A 252 -3.45 -5.42 32.05
C CYS A 252 -2.93 -6.75 32.63
N GLY A 253 -1.65 -7.10 32.38
CA GLY A 253 -1.00 -8.27 32.93
C GLY A 253 -0.92 -8.25 34.45
N LYS A 254 -0.55 -7.12 35.05
CA LYS A 254 -0.52 -6.93 36.52
C LYS A 254 -1.92 -7.03 37.12
N MET A 255 -2.93 -6.44 36.50
CA MET A 255 -4.33 -6.57 36.94
C MET A 255 -4.80 -8.03 36.93
N LEU A 256 -4.49 -8.76 35.87
CA LEU A 256 -4.82 -10.19 35.75
C LEU A 256 -4.16 -11.01 36.86
N GLN A 257 -2.90 -10.74 37.14
CA GLN A 257 -2.18 -11.44 38.20
C GLN A 257 -2.75 -11.14 39.60
N SER A 258 -3.09 -9.88 39.88
CA SER A 258 -3.76 -9.49 41.12
C SER A 258 -5.11 -10.19 41.32
N GLU A 259 -5.90 -10.33 40.24
CA GLU A 259 -7.20 -11.01 40.28
C GLU A 259 -7.05 -12.52 40.54
N ILE A 260 -6.04 -13.15 39.94
CA ILE A 260 -5.68 -14.55 40.23
C ILE A 260 -5.30 -14.74 41.72
N ASP A 261 -4.50 -13.83 42.26
CA ASP A 261 -4.06 -13.93 43.67
C ASP A 261 -5.22 -13.74 44.63
N VAL A 262 -6.16 -12.84 44.33
CA VAL A 262 -7.39 -12.64 45.09
C VAL A 262 -8.25 -13.91 45.05
N THR A 263 -8.42 -14.52 43.87
CA THR A 263 -9.21 -15.73 43.69
C THR A 263 -8.59 -16.91 44.44
N LYS A 264 -7.25 -17.06 44.38
CA LYS A 264 -6.53 -18.08 45.16
C LYS A 264 -6.72 -17.92 46.67
N LYS A 265 -6.65 -16.70 47.19
CA LYS A 265 -6.87 -16.40 48.61
C LYS A 265 -8.31 -16.71 49.06
N LEU A 266 -9.29 -16.48 48.16
CA LEU A 266 -10.69 -16.78 48.44
C LEU A 266 -10.98 -18.30 48.42
N SER A 267 -10.31 -19.06 47.53
CA SER A 267 -10.47 -20.51 47.42
C SER A 267 -9.67 -21.32 48.47
N ALA A 268 -8.71 -20.68 49.13
CA ALA A 268 -7.91 -21.28 50.20
C ALA A 268 -8.51 -21.13 51.61
N ARG A 269 -9.72 -20.53 51.72
CA ARG A 269 -10.56 -20.44 52.90
C ARG A 269 -11.71 -21.44 52.85
#